data_5eb191611d64ac0e54eb6ce210ba49a1
#
_entry.id   5eb191611d64ac0e54eb6ce210ba49a1
#
_cell.length_a   1.000
_cell.length_b   1.000
_cell.length_c   1.000
_cell.angle_alpha   90.00
_cell.angle_beta   90.00
_cell.angle_gamma   90.00
#
_symmetry.space_group_name_H-M   'P 1'
#
loop_
_entity.id
_entity.type
_entity.pdbx_description
1 polymer ?
#
loop_
_entity_poly.entity_id
_entity_poly.type
_entity_poly.pdbx_seq_one_letter_code
_entity_poly.pdbx_strand_id
1 'polypeptide(L)'
;MARESKSKSKRIPRRLVLGLAVAGLVSATVAAAAIRVRRFALTDAGFVLSRDRQDALTVRGLRYASRSKIFRIFAPDFEHSVFAAALAERRRELLALDWVEDATVSRVWPNQLLVRIRERNPVAFVSFPTGVLLIDSHGVLLDPPAQAQFAFPVLSGIRESDSLAERHDKVRTFLRVQDDMGYLMRDISEVDAADPESIRVVAQVGNRAVELLLGDTNFAGRYQNFLNHYPEIQRHSPEGKLFDLRLEDRITAKE
;
A
#
# COMPACT_ATOMS: atom_id res chain seq x y z
N MET A 1 -79.76 -6.30 30.89
CA MET A 1 -79.32 -7.48 30.12
C MET A 1 -77.81 -7.36 29.93
N ALA A 2 -77.02 -8.04 30.76
CA ALA A 2 -75.56 -8.06 30.68
C ALA A 2 -75.12 -9.33 29.90
N ARG A 3 -74.33 -9.15 28.84
CA ARG A 3 -73.82 -10.23 27.98
C ARG A 3 -72.38 -10.57 28.43
N GLU A 4 -72.29 -11.67 29.20
CA GLU A 4 -70.96 -12.24 29.57
C GLU A 4 -70.22 -12.71 28.32
N SER A 5 -69.07 -12.12 28.05
CA SER A 5 -68.10 -12.55 27.02
C SER A 5 -67.21 -13.68 27.59
N LYS A 6 -67.50 -14.95 27.25
CA LYS A 6 -66.64 -16.11 27.57
C LYS A 6 -65.38 -16.04 26.73
N SER A 7 -64.27 -15.63 27.36
CA SER A 7 -62.89 -15.79 26.79
C SER A 7 -62.60 -17.28 26.59
N LYS A 8 -62.48 -17.72 25.32
CA LYS A 8 -62.01 -19.06 24.95
C LYS A 8 -60.51 -19.12 25.12
N SER A 9 -60.02 -19.66 26.24
CA SER A 9 -58.63 -20.05 26.43
C SER A 9 -58.23 -21.09 25.36
N LYS A 10 -57.37 -20.69 24.39
CA LYS A 10 -56.79 -21.58 23.38
C LYS A 10 -55.77 -22.49 24.06
N ARG A 11 -56.15 -23.75 24.36
CA ARG A 11 -55.23 -24.77 24.88
C ARG A 11 -54.20 -25.10 23.79
N ILE A 12 -52.93 -24.77 24.05
CA ILE A 12 -51.81 -25.10 23.17
C ILE A 12 -51.70 -26.66 23.09
N PRO A 13 -51.64 -27.27 21.90
CA PRO A 13 -51.64 -28.73 21.78
C PRO A 13 -50.35 -29.29 22.42
N ARG A 14 -50.48 -30.29 23.27
CA ARG A 14 -49.35 -30.97 23.99
C ARG A 14 -48.17 -31.34 23.07
N ARG A 15 -48.46 -31.70 21.82
CA ARG A 15 -47.41 -32.02 20.81
C ARG A 15 -46.51 -30.84 20.47
N LEU A 16 -47.09 -29.62 20.45
CA LEU A 16 -46.36 -28.38 20.17
C LEU A 16 -45.48 -27.96 21.35
N VAL A 17 -45.97 -28.16 22.58
CA VAL A 17 -45.17 -27.93 23.80
C VAL A 17 -44.02 -28.93 23.91
N LEU A 18 -44.26 -30.21 23.62
CA LEU A 18 -43.23 -31.23 23.60
C LEU A 18 -42.16 -30.95 22.52
N GLY A 19 -42.57 -30.55 21.30
CA GLY A 19 -41.66 -30.16 20.22
C GLY A 19 -40.77 -28.96 20.60
N LEU A 20 -41.34 -27.92 21.22
CA LEU A 20 -40.58 -26.77 21.71
C LEU A 20 -39.62 -27.15 22.85
N ALA A 21 -40.01 -28.05 23.77
CA ALA A 21 -39.15 -28.52 24.84
C ALA A 21 -37.94 -29.31 24.29
N VAL A 22 -38.18 -30.19 23.32
CA VAL A 22 -37.11 -30.96 22.66
C VAL A 22 -36.19 -30.02 21.88
N ALA A 23 -36.71 -29.07 21.12
CA ALA A 23 -35.89 -28.09 20.41
C ALA A 23 -35.05 -27.23 21.36
N GLY A 24 -35.64 -26.82 22.50
CA GLY A 24 -34.91 -26.11 23.57
C GLY A 24 -33.78 -26.95 24.18
N LEU A 25 -34.02 -28.21 24.44
CA LEU A 25 -33.00 -29.14 24.98
C LEU A 25 -31.85 -29.37 23.99
N VAL A 26 -32.15 -29.56 22.70
CA VAL A 26 -31.16 -29.71 21.64
C VAL A 26 -30.32 -28.41 21.50
N SER A 27 -30.98 -27.25 21.50
CA SER A 27 -30.28 -25.98 21.44
C SER A 27 -29.36 -25.76 22.66
N ALA A 28 -29.81 -26.11 23.86
CA ALA A 28 -29.00 -26.01 25.08
C ALA A 28 -27.78 -26.96 25.07
N THR A 29 -27.94 -28.19 24.59
CA THR A 29 -26.84 -29.14 24.47
C THR A 29 -25.81 -28.71 23.44
N VAL A 30 -26.23 -28.18 22.28
CA VAL A 30 -25.33 -27.63 21.26
C VAL A 30 -24.58 -26.39 21.79
N ALA A 31 -25.27 -25.49 22.50
CA ALA A 31 -24.64 -24.35 23.13
C ALA A 31 -23.61 -24.73 24.19
N ALA A 32 -23.94 -25.72 25.05
CA ALA A 32 -23.00 -26.22 26.06
C ALA A 32 -21.77 -26.91 25.44
N ALA A 33 -21.95 -27.67 24.37
CA ALA A 33 -20.86 -28.27 23.61
C ALA A 33 -19.95 -27.20 22.97
N ALA A 34 -20.54 -26.18 22.35
CA ALA A 34 -19.80 -25.07 21.74
C ALA A 34 -18.97 -24.31 22.79
N ILE A 35 -19.54 -24.05 23.97
CA ILE A 35 -18.81 -23.40 25.07
C ILE A 35 -17.64 -24.24 25.55
N ARG A 36 -17.83 -25.57 25.66
CA ARG A 36 -16.72 -26.50 26.04
C ARG A 36 -15.60 -26.53 25.03
N VAL A 37 -15.92 -26.67 23.74
CA VAL A 37 -14.94 -26.63 22.65
C VAL A 37 -14.19 -25.30 22.64
N ARG A 38 -14.89 -24.19 22.77
CA ARG A 38 -14.26 -22.86 22.84
C ARG A 38 -13.32 -22.73 24.04
N ARG A 39 -13.73 -23.16 25.23
CA ARG A 39 -12.87 -23.15 26.42
C ARG A 39 -11.61 -23.99 26.19
N PHE A 40 -11.75 -25.23 25.70
CA PHE A 40 -10.63 -26.09 25.37
C PHE A 40 -9.67 -25.40 24.39
N ALA A 41 -10.16 -24.85 23.29
CA ALA A 41 -9.33 -24.17 22.31
C ALA A 41 -8.58 -22.96 22.90
N LEU A 42 -9.15 -22.26 23.88
CA LEU A 42 -8.53 -21.07 24.51
C LEU A 42 -7.57 -21.39 25.66
N THR A 43 -7.68 -22.59 26.30
CA THR A 43 -6.93 -22.90 27.53
C THR A 43 -5.92 -24.04 27.38
N ASP A 44 -6.02 -24.83 26.32
CA ASP A 44 -5.11 -25.97 26.12
C ASP A 44 -3.71 -25.48 25.70
N ALA A 45 -2.69 -26.01 26.38
CA ALA A 45 -1.29 -25.64 26.14
C ALA A 45 -0.81 -25.98 24.71
N GLY A 46 -1.46 -26.94 24.04
CA GLY A 46 -1.16 -27.33 22.66
C GLY A 46 -1.42 -26.21 21.64
N PHE A 47 -2.24 -25.21 22.00
CA PHE A 47 -2.60 -24.07 21.12
C PHE A 47 -1.91 -22.75 21.50
N VAL A 48 -1.05 -22.77 22.50
CA VAL A 48 -0.33 -21.56 22.96
C VAL A 48 0.74 -21.17 21.96
N LEU A 49 0.74 -19.89 21.56
CA LEU A 49 1.76 -19.28 20.71
C LEU A 49 3.00 -18.99 21.57
N SER A 50 3.92 -19.97 21.65
CA SER A 50 5.11 -19.82 22.51
C SER A 50 6.15 -18.89 21.89
N ARG A 51 6.68 -17.96 22.70
CA ARG A 51 7.77 -17.06 22.30
C ARG A 51 9.09 -17.80 22.07
N ASP A 52 9.33 -18.90 22.75
CA ASP A 52 10.57 -19.67 22.65
C ASP A 52 10.67 -20.47 21.33
N ARG A 53 9.56 -20.63 20.62
CA ARG A 53 9.52 -21.34 19.35
C ARG A 53 9.77 -20.35 18.20
N GLN A 54 10.82 -20.59 17.42
CA GLN A 54 11.18 -19.75 16.26
C GLN A 54 10.13 -19.78 15.14
N ASP A 55 9.35 -20.85 15.04
CA ASP A 55 8.31 -21.06 14.04
C ASP A 55 6.91 -20.60 14.50
N ALA A 56 6.77 -20.15 15.75
CA ALA A 56 5.48 -19.68 16.29
C ALA A 56 4.87 -18.55 15.45
N LEU A 57 5.69 -17.61 15.00
CA LEU A 57 5.31 -16.54 14.09
C LEU A 57 6.19 -16.58 12.83
N THR A 58 5.65 -17.07 11.74
CA THR A 58 6.32 -17.09 10.43
C THR A 58 5.87 -15.90 9.60
N VAL A 59 6.82 -15.04 9.18
CA VAL A 59 6.57 -13.88 8.32
C VAL A 59 7.22 -14.12 6.97
N ARG A 60 6.44 -13.98 5.89
CA ARG A 60 6.89 -14.15 4.49
C ARG A 60 6.63 -12.89 3.68
N GLY A 61 7.44 -12.68 2.64
CA GLY A 61 7.29 -11.55 1.71
C GLY A 61 7.99 -10.27 2.18
N LEU A 62 8.90 -10.34 3.17
CA LEU A 62 9.68 -9.21 3.64
C LEU A 62 10.96 -9.04 2.84
N ARG A 63 11.20 -7.81 2.39
CA ARG A 63 12.44 -7.35 1.80
C ARG A 63 12.92 -6.05 2.45
N TYR A 64 12.04 -5.08 2.61
CA TYR A 64 12.33 -3.73 3.10
C TYR A 64 11.59 -3.37 4.38
N ALA A 65 10.40 -3.90 4.60
CA ALA A 65 9.62 -3.63 5.80
C ALA A 65 10.33 -4.14 7.06
N SER A 66 10.26 -3.36 8.13
CA SER A 66 10.94 -3.68 9.39
C SER A 66 10.35 -4.91 10.07
N ARG A 67 11.14 -5.99 10.10
CA ARG A 67 10.77 -7.24 10.80
C ARG A 67 10.46 -6.98 12.27
N SER A 68 11.22 -6.11 12.93
CA SER A 68 11.03 -5.79 14.36
C SER A 68 9.69 -5.06 14.61
N LYS A 69 9.28 -4.15 13.72
CA LYS A 69 7.96 -3.49 13.81
C LYS A 69 6.84 -4.52 13.69
N ILE A 70 6.95 -5.47 12.75
CA ILE A 70 5.97 -6.54 12.55
C ILE A 70 5.88 -7.44 13.78
N PHE A 71 7.01 -7.93 14.31
CA PHE A 71 7.00 -8.78 15.51
C PHE A 71 6.40 -8.07 16.74
N ARG A 72 6.58 -6.75 16.86
CA ARG A 72 5.98 -5.95 17.92
C ARG A 72 4.45 -5.94 17.86
N ILE A 73 3.86 -5.95 16.66
CA ILE A 73 2.41 -6.04 16.46
C ILE A 73 1.85 -7.33 17.09
N PHE A 74 2.57 -8.45 16.99
CA PHE A 74 2.13 -9.75 17.53
C PHE A 74 2.60 -9.99 18.97
N ALA A 75 3.34 -9.07 19.59
CA ALA A 75 3.83 -9.24 20.96
C ALA A 75 2.74 -9.58 21.98
N PRO A 76 1.52 -9.01 21.91
CA PRO A 76 0.44 -9.35 22.83
C PRO A 76 -0.17 -10.74 22.63
N ASP A 77 0.07 -11.39 21.48
CA ASP A 77 -0.52 -12.70 21.16
C ASP A 77 0.34 -13.85 21.69
N PHE A 78 1.62 -13.61 21.98
CA PHE A 78 2.49 -14.63 22.56
C PHE A 78 2.03 -14.99 23.97
N GLU A 79 2.27 -16.25 24.35
CA GLU A 79 1.84 -16.90 25.59
C GLU A 79 0.31 -16.98 25.75
N HIS A 80 -0.42 -16.74 24.65
CA HIS A 80 -1.86 -16.96 24.57
C HIS A 80 -2.19 -17.99 23.48
N SER A 81 -3.40 -18.54 23.56
CA SER A 81 -3.88 -19.44 22.51
C SER A 81 -3.93 -18.73 21.17
N VAL A 82 -3.46 -19.37 20.11
CA VAL A 82 -3.56 -18.88 18.72
C VAL A 82 -5.00 -18.54 18.32
N PHE A 83 -6.00 -19.16 18.96
CA PHE A 83 -7.42 -18.88 18.74
C PHE A 83 -7.88 -17.56 19.39
N ALA A 84 -7.16 -17.04 20.39
CA ALA A 84 -7.43 -15.75 21.01
C ALA A 84 -6.92 -14.59 20.16
N ALA A 85 -5.93 -14.81 19.29
CA ALA A 85 -5.35 -13.76 18.45
C ALA A 85 -6.39 -13.11 17.54
N ALA A 86 -6.47 -11.77 17.60
CA ALA A 86 -7.41 -10.96 16.84
C ALA A 86 -6.86 -10.68 15.42
N LEU A 87 -6.91 -11.67 14.50
CA LEU A 87 -6.25 -11.61 13.20
C LEU A 87 -6.62 -10.39 12.35
N ALA A 88 -7.89 -9.97 12.40
CA ALA A 88 -8.35 -8.80 11.65
C ALA A 88 -7.74 -7.50 12.18
N GLU A 89 -7.53 -7.39 13.49
CA GLU A 89 -6.87 -6.26 14.13
C GLU A 89 -5.38 -6.24 13.76
N ARG A 90 -4.68 -7.37 13.92
CA ARG A 90 -3.27 -7.50 13.51
C ARG A 90 -3.05 -7.17 12.04
N ARG A 91 -3.98 -7.58 11.17
CA ARG A 91 -3.93 -7.19 9.75
C ARG A 91 -4.05 -5.68 9.57
N ARG A 92 -4.94 -4.99 10.30
CA ARG A 92 -5.07 -3.53 10.23
C ARG A 92 -3.81 -2.82 10.71
N GLU A 93 -3.20 -3.29 11.80
CA GLU A 93 -1.94 -2.77 12.31
C GLU A 93 -0.78 -2.97 11.32
N LEU A 94 -0.73 -4.12 10.63
CA LEU A 94 0.25 -4.35 9.56
C LEU A 94 0.07 -3.39 8.39
N LEU A 95 -1.17 -3.14 7.95
CA LEU A 95 -1.49 -2.20 6.87
C LEU A 95 -1.21 -0.73 7.23
N ALA A 96 -1.02 -0.41 8.50
CA ALA A 96 -0.59 0.92 8.94
C ALA A 96 0.93 1.13 8.83
N LEU A 97 1.70 0.09 8.48
CA LEU A 97 3.13 0.23 8.20
C LEU A 97 3.32 0.70 6.75
N ASP A 98 4.10 1.75 6.55
CA ASP A 98 4.25 2.42 5.25
C ASP A 98 4.64 1.46 4.13
N TRP A 99 5.57 0.54 4.39
CA TRP A 99 6.04 -0.44 3.42
C TRP A 99 5.08 -1.59 3.11
N VAL A 100 3.97 -1.71 3.85
CA VAL A 100 3.00 -2.79 3.67
C VAL A 100 1.86 -2.35 2.77
N GLU A 101 1.78 -2.92 1.58
CA GLU A 101 0.66 -2.70 0.65
C GLU A 101 -0.52 -3.60 0.98
N ASP A 102 -0.23 -4.89 1.25
CA ASP A 102 -1.25 -5.85 1.68
C ASP A 102 -0.66 -6.85 2.67
N ALA A 103 -1.51 -7.38 3.53
CA ALA A 103 -1.13 -8.38 4.52
C ALA A 103 -2.23 -9.42 4.72
N THR A 104 -1.82 -10.67 4.89
CA THR A 104 -2.70 -11.76 5.28
C THR A 104 -2.17 -12.40 6.54
N VAL A 105 -3.01 -12.56 7.55
CA VAL A 105 -2.70 -13.24 8.80
C VAL A 105 -3.56 -14.49 8.92
N SER A 106 -2.93 -15.65 9.08
CA SER A 106 -3.62 -16.93 9.18
C SER A 106 -3.07 -17.79 10.32
N ARG A 107 -3.92 -18.61 10.89
CA ARG A 107 -3.53 -19.63 11.88
C ARG A 107 -3.02 -20.86 11.15
N VAL A 108 -1.91 -21.41 11.63
CA VAL A 108 -1.38 -22.70 11.21
C VAL A 108 -1.41 -23.61 12.42
N TRP A 109 -2.11 -24.72 12.26
CA TRP A 109 -2.32 -25.68 13.33
C TRP A 109 -1.01 -26.35 13.78
N PRO A 110 -0.83 -26.63 15.07
CA PRO A 110 -1.76 -26.34 16.18
C PRO A 110 -1.60 -24.93 16.80
N ASN A 111 -0.42 -24.30 16.74
CA ASN A 111 -0.05 -23.15 17.55
C ASN A 111 0.90 -22.18 16.83
N GLN A 112 0.66 -21.93 15.56
CA GLN A 112 1.47 -21.01 14.75
C GLN A 112 0.61 -19.94 14.09
N LEU A 113 1.21 -18.77 13.84
CA LEU A 113 0.68 -17.75 12.98
C LEU A 113 1.56 -17.61 11.72
N LEU A 114 0.92 -17.55 10.57
CA LEU A 114 1.55 -17.27 9.30
C LEU A 114 1.08 -15.90 8.81
N VAL A 115 2.04 -14.98 8.68
CA VAL A 115 1.86 -13.64 8.11
C VAL A 115 2.48 -13.64 6.73
N ARG A 116 1.68 -13.27 5.71
CA ARG A 116 2.17 -12.98 4.37
C ARG A 116 2.02 -11.49 4.12
N ILE A 117 3.09 -10.87 3.68
CA ILE A 117 3.15 -9.44 3.40
C ILE A 117 3.45 -9.25 1.92
N ARG A 118 2.74 -8.33 1.29
CA ARG A 118 3.10 -7.74 0.01
C ARG A 118 3.57 -6.32 0.28
N GLU A 119 4.84 -6.08 -0.03
CA GLU A 119 5.43 -4.77 0.15
C GLU A 119 5.11 -3.85 -1.03
N ARG A 120 5.12 -2.55 -0.76
CA ARG A 120 4.98 -1.51 -1.79
C ARG A 120 6.21 -1.46 -2.68
N ASN A 121 5.98 -1.14 -3.94
CA ASN A 121 7.05 -0.94 -4.91
C ASN A 121 7.20 0.57 -5.17
N PRO A 122 8.32 1.18 -4.75
CA PRO A 122 8.59 2.58 -5.06
C PRO A 122 8.85 2.78 -6.56
N VAL A 123 8.52 3.97 -7.05
CA VAL A 123 8.66 4.35 -8.47
C VAL A 123 9.56 5.58 -8.66
N ALA A 124 9.72 6.43 -7.65
CA ALA A 124 10.54 7.63 -7.70
C ALA A 124 11.06 8.02 -6.32
N PHE A 125 12.07 8.87 -6.30
CA PHE A 125 12.43 9.66 -5.13
C PHE A 125 11.58 10.93 -5.06
N VAL A 126 11.33 11.42 -3.84
CA VAL A 126 10.74 12.74 -3.56
C VAL A 126 11.66 13.45 -2.59
N SER A 127 12.03 14.70 -2.89
CA SER A 127 12.90 15.51 -2.05
C SER A 127 12.08 16.55 -1.29
N PHE A 128 12.21 16.55 0.04
CA PHE A 128 11.65 17.55 0.94
C PHE A 128 12.76 18.26 1.71
N PRO A 129 12.51 19.43 2.29
CA PRO A 129 13.48 20.08 3.19
C PRO A 129 13.88 19.19 4.38
N THR A 130 13.00 18.29 4.80
CA THR A 130 13.18 17.35 5.91
C THR A 130 13.97 16.10 5.53
N GLY A 131 14.15 15.82 4.24
CA GLY A 131 14.88 14.66 3.73
C GLY A 131 14.32 14.09 2.43
N VAL A 132 14.96 13.02 1.96
CA VAL A 132 14.56 12.32 0.73
C VAL A 132 13.76 11.08 1.11
N LEU A 133 12.58 10.95 0.54
CA LEU A 133 11.69 9.78 0.66
C LEU A 133 11.56 9.08 -0.69
N LEU A 134 11.03 7.88 -0.66
CA LEU A 134 10.54 7.18 -1.84
C LEU A 134 9.02 7.38 -1.94
N ILE A 135 8.48 7.22 -3.13
CA ILE A 135 7.03 7.24 -3.36
C ILE A 135 6.63 6.04 -4.22
N ASP A 136 5.50 5.41 -3.88
CA ASP A 136 4.93 4.31 -4.66
C ASP A 136 3.94 4.81 -5.72
N SER A 137 3.44 3.89 -6.55
CA SER A 137 2.46 4.19 -7.61
C SER A 137 1.11 4.71 -7.09
N HIS A 138 0.82 4.60 -5.80
CA HIS A 138 -0.40 5.07 -5.15
C HIS A 138 -0.21 6.41 -4.43
N GLY A 139 0.98 7.02 -4.49
CA GLY A 139 1.29 8.28 -3.83
C GLY A 139 1.65 8.13 -2.34
N VAL A 140 1.92 6.91 -1.87
CA VAL A 140 2.36 6.66 -0.49
C VAL A 140 3.85 6.91 -0.37
N LEU A 141 4.22 7.75 0.61
CA LEU A 141 5.62 8.04 0.93
C LEU A 141 6.23 6.91 1.76
N LEU A 142 7.47 6.53 1.44
CA LEU A 142 8.18 5.42 2.07
C LEU A 142 9.55 5.89 2.55
N ASP A 143 9.90 5.55 3.79
CA ASP A 143 11.25 5.78 4.29
C ASP A 143 12.25 4.89 3.54
N PRO A 144 13.33 5.43 2.94
CA PRO A 144 14.34 4.62 2.28
C PRO A 144 15.03 3.69 3.30
N PRO A 145 15.10 2.37 3.05
CA PRO A 145 15.82 1.46 3.92
C PRO A 145 17.33 1.74 3.83
N ALA A 146 18.01 1.79 4.98
CA ALA A 146 19.43 2.19 5.08
C ALA A 146 20.39 1.38 4.21
N GLN A 147 20.04 0.14 3.84
CA GLN A 147 20.90 -0.78 3.08
C GLN A 147 20.45 -0.98 1.63
N ALA A 148 19.36 -0.34 1.20
CA ALA A 148 18.85 -0.51 -0.16
C ALA A 148 19.37 0.62 -1.06
N GLN A 149 19.75 0.23 -2.27
CA GLN A 149 20.09 1.16 -3.35
C GLN A 149 18.98 1.13 -4.39
N PHE A 150 18.45 2.29 -4.70
CA PHE A 150 17.44 2.49 -5.74
C PHE A 150 18.00 3.41 -6.81
N ALA A 151 17.65 3.13 -8.05
CA ALA A 151 18.03 3.94 -9.21
C ALA A 151 16.77 4.50 -9.86
N PHE A 152 16.10 5.42 -9.16
CA PHE A 152 14.91 6.11 -9.62
C PHE A 152 15.22 7.58 -9.89
N PRO A 153 14.50 8.23 -10.82
CA PRO A 153 14.51 9.68 -10.93
C PRO A 153 13.82 10.33 -9.73
N VAL A 154 14.07 11.62 -9.56
CA VAL A 154 13.34 12.44 -8.58
C VAL A 154 12.03 12.91 -9.20
N LEU A 155 10.93 12.72 -8.49
CA LEU A 155 9.64 13.32 -8.78
C LEU A 155 9.50 14.59 -7.95
N SER A 156 9.58 15.73 -8.60
CA SER A 156 9.37 17.04 -7.97
C SER A 156 7.95 17.57 -8.18
N GLY A 157 7.64 18.69 -7.54
CA GLY A 157 6.28 19.24 -7.53
C GLY A 157 5.37 18.65 -6.45
N ILE A 158 5.83 17.68 -5.65
CA ILE A 158 5.13 17.16 -4.48
C ILE A 158 5.49 17.98 -3.24
N ARG A 159 4.49 18.34 -2.43
CA ARG A 159 4.65 19.07 -1.17
C ARG A 159 4.34 18.15 0.02
N GLU A 160 4.94 18.40 1.16
CA GLU A 160 4.60 17.69 2.41
C GLU A 160 3.12 17.81 2.79
N SER A 161 2.51 18.97 2.47
CA SER A 161 1.10 19.25 2.74
C SER A 161 0.12 18.59 1.75
N ASP A 162 0.61 18.02 0.65
CA ASP A 162 -0.27 17.40 -0.34
C ASP A 162 -0.99 16.19 0.26
N SER A 163 -2.28 16.10 0.00
CA SER A 163 -3.09 14.92 0.33
C SER A 163 -2.64 13.69 -0.46
N LEU A 164 -3.04 12.51 -0.01
CA LEU A 164 -2.75 11.26 -0.74
C LEU A 164 -3.30 11.31 -2.18
N ALA A 165 -4.48 11.91 -2.39
CA ALA A 165 -5.08 12.04 -3.72
C ALA A 165 -4.25 12.94 -4.64
N GLU A 166 -3.80 14.10 -4.16
CA GLU A 166 -2.94 15.02 -4.92
C GLU A 166 -1.60 14.37 -5.28
N ARG A 167 -0.98 13.65 -4.32
CA ARG A 167 0.24 12.90 -4.60
C ARG A 167 0.02 11.80 -5.64
N HIS A 168 -1.08 11.05 -5.51
CA HIS A 168 -1.42 10.01 -6.48
C HIS A 168 -1.61 10.57 -7.89
N ASP A 169 -2.25 11.73 -8.06
CA ASP A 169 -2.41 12.37 -9.37
C ASP A 169 -1.07 12.77 -10.00
N LYS A 170 -0.15 13.32 -9.20
CA LYS A 170 1.21 13.67 -9.66
C LYS A 170 2.02 12.43 -10.03
N VAL A 171 1.94 11.37 -9.21
CA VAL A 171 2.58 10.07 -9.53
C VAL A 171 1.99 9.47 -10.80
N ARG A 172 0.69 9.54 -11.01
CA ARG A 172 0.06 9.09 -12.25
C ARG A 172 0.58 9.86 -13.47
N THR A 173 0.77 11.16 -13.35
CA THR A 173 1.39 11.98 -14.39
C THR A 173 2.84 11.54 -14.65
N PHE A 174 3.63 11.34 -13.61
CA PHE A 174 4.99 10.81 -13.71
C PHE A 174 5.04 9.44 -14.41
N LEU A 175 4.17 8.50 -14.03
CA LEU A 175 4.11 7.17 -14.64
C LEU A 175 3.73 7.25 -16.13
N ARG A 176 2.86 8.19 -16.52
CA ARG A 176 2.55 8.44 -17.93
C ARG A 176 3.77 8.92 -18.71
N VAL A 177 4.58 9.82 -18.12
CA VAL A 177 5.86 10.27 -18.73
C VAL A 177 6.82 9.09 -18.84
N GLN A 178 6.94 8.28 -17.78
CA GLN A 178 7.83 7.11 -17.76
C GLN A 178 7.43 6.08 -18.83
N ASP A 179 6.14 5.82 -18.99
CA ASP A 179 5.61 4.86 -19.96
C ASP A 179 5.85 5.32 -21.40
N ASP A 180 5.58 6.60 -21.70
CA ASP A 180 5.81 7.20 -23.02
C ASP A 180 7.31 7.27 -23.37
N MET A 181 8.14 7.70 -22.43
CA MET A 181 9.59 7.83 -22.63
C MET A 181 10.31 6.48 -22.74
N GLY A 182 9.81 5.45 -22.07
CA GLY A 182 10.36 4.09 -22.11
C GLY A 182 11.85 4.05 -21.72
N TYR A 183 12.70 3.54 -22.60
CA TYR A 183 14.15 3.42 -22.37
C TYR A 183 14.88 4.78 -22.24
N LEU A 184 14.29 5.87 -22.74
CA LEU A 184 14.85 7.22 -22.65
C LEU A 184 14.85 7.76 -21.20
N MET A 185 14.00 7.18 -20.32
CA MET A 185 13.96 7.55 -18.90
C MET A 185 15.30 7.34 -18.18
N ARG A 186 16.18 6.52 -18.68
CA ARG A 186 17.51 6.29 -18.08
C ARG A 186 18.39 7.56 -18.04
N ASP A 187 18.13 8.50 -18.94
CA ASP A 187 18.87 9.75 -19.06
C ASP A 187 18.20 10.89 -18.26
N ILE A 188 17.02 10.63 -17.68
CA ILE A 188 16.24 11.58 -16.90
C ILE A 188 16.56 11.43 -15.41
N SER A 189 17.02 12.50 -14.80
CA SER A 189 17.31 12.56 -13.36
C SER A 189 16.17 13.11 -12.53
N GLU A 190 15.30 13.95 -13.14
CA GLU A 190 14.18 14.58 -12.44
C GLU A 190 12.99 14.78 -13.38
N VAL A 191 11.79 14.61 -12.85
CA VAL A 191 10.52 14.92 -13.52
C VAL A 191 9.71 15.81 -12.60
N ASP A 192 9.40 17.04 -13.05
CA ASP A 192 8.49 17.95 -12.36
C ASP A 192 7.07 17.76 -12.89
N ALA A 193 6.20 17.23 -12.03
CA ALA A 193 4.78 17.00 -12.29
C ALA A 193 3.87 17.96 -11.51
N ALA A 194 4.37 19.15 -11.14
CA ALA A 194 3.57 20.17 -10.46
C ALA A 194 2.38 20.62 -11.30
N ASP A 195 2.62 20.79 -12.61
CA ASP A 195 1.62 21.17 -13.60
C ASP A 195 1.50 20.06 -14.66
N PRO A 196 0.37 19.32 -14.73
CA PRO A 196 0.19 18.23 -15.67
C PRO A 196 0.14 18.66 -17.14
N GLU A 197 -0.07 19.95 -17.43
CA GLU A 197 -0.08 20.52 -18.79
C GLU A 197 1.31 21.03 -19.21
N SER A 198 2.26 21.11 -18.26
CA SER A 198 3.58 21.73 -18.50
C SER A 198 4.69 20.93 -17.80
N ILE A 199 4.79 19.64 -18.16
CA ILE A 199 5.79 18.74 -17.59
C ILE A 199 7.19 19.22 -17.94
N ARG A 200 8.05 19.24 -16.92
CA ARG A 200 9.45 19.59 -17.03
C ARG A 200 10.32 18.42 -16.60
N VAL A 201 11.43 18.21 -17.29
CA VAL A 201 12.37 17.15 -16.93
C VAL A 201 13.79 17.70 -16.89
N VAL A 202 14.63 17.12 -16.04
CA VAL A 202 16.08 17.33 -16.07
C VAL A 202 16.69 16.09 -16.69
N ALA A 203 17.34 16.30 -17.84
CA ALA A 203 17.98 15.25 -18.62
C ALA A 203 19.49 15.37 -18.61
N GLN A 204 20.19 14.25 -18.57
CA GLN A 204 21.64 14.19 -18.77
C GLN A 204 21.93 13.99 -20.26
N VAL A 205 22.46 15.02 -20.91
CA VAL A 205 22.83 14.96 -22.34
C VAL A 205 24.35 15.15 -22.48
N GLY A 206 25.02 14.06 -22.80
CA GLY A 206 26.49 14.02 -22.72
C GLY A 206 26.98 14.29 -21.30
N ASN A 207 27.77 15.34 -21.11
CA ASN A 207 28.33 15.73 -19.80
C ASN A 207 27.55 16.88 -19.12
N ARG A 208 26.34 17.19 -19.58
CA ARG A 208 25.58 18.33 -19.09
C ARG A 208 24.17 17.92 -18.66
N ALA A 209 23.73 18.46 -17.53
CA ALA A 209 22.33 18.42 -17.14
C ALA A 209 21.62 19.60 -17.83
N VAL A 210 20.51 19.31 -18.51
CA VAL A 210 19.66 20.28 -19.18
C VAL A 210 18.23 20.12 -18.70
N GLU A 211 17.54 21.22 -18.60
CA GLU A 211 16.14 21.29 -18.23
C GLU A 211 15.29 21.43 -19.50
N LEU A 212 14.29 20.56 -19.65
CA LEU A 212 13.45 20.50 -20.83
C LEU A 212 11.98 20.65 -20.45
N LEU A 213 11.31 21.61 -21.06
CA LEU A 213 9.88 21.82 -20.93
C LEU A 213 9.17 21.01 -22.02
N LEU A 214 8.61 19.86 -21.64
CA LEU A 214 8.03 18.88 -22.58
C LEU A 214 6.55 19.13 -22.88
N GLY A 215 5.82 19.88 -22.00
CA GLY A 215 4.37 20.06 -22.12
C GLY A 215 3.59 18.85 -21.57
N ASP A 216 2.53 18.44 -22.25
CA ASP A 216 1.52 17.49 -21.76
C ASP A 216 1.46 16.16 -22.51
N THR A 217 2.08 16.06 -23.69
CA THR A 217 1.99 14.92 -24.59
C THR A 217 3.26 14.70 -25.41
N ASN A 218 3.40 13.50 -26.04
CA ASN A 218 4.49 13.18 -26.97
C ASN A 218 5.89 13.42 -26.38
N PHE A 219 6.09 13.02 -25.11
CA PHE A 219 7.33 13.30 -24.38
C PHE A 219 8.55 12.67 -25.07
N ALA A 220 8.44 11.40 -25.46
CA ALA A 220 9.50 10.69 -26.15
C ALA A 220 9.85 11.32 -27.50
N GLY A 221 8.84 11.70 -28.30
CA GLY A 221 9.05 12.34 -29.60
C GLY A 221 9.75 13.68 -29.49
N ARG A 222 9.29 14.54 -28.55
CA ARG A 222 9.89 15.84 -28.27
C ARG A 222 11.33 15.71 -27.76
N TYR A 223 11.58 14.78 -26.85
CA TYR A 223 12.93 14.53 -26.33
C TYR A 223 13.85 14.00 -27.44
N GLN A 224 13.41 13.04 -28.25
CA GLN A 224 14.19 12.53 -29.36
C GLN A 224 14.50 13.61 -30.40
N ASN A 225 13.53 14.47 -30.72
CA ASN A 225 13.75 15.61 -31.61
C ASN A 225 14.82 16.58 -31.03
N PHE A 226 14.75 16.86 -29.74
CA PHE A 226 15.77 17.64 -29.05
C PHE A 226 17.15 17.00 -29.16
N LEU A 227 17.28 15.70 -28.89
CA LEU A 227 18.57 14.99 -28.98
C LEU A 227 19.16 15.07 -30.39
N ASN A 228 18.33 14.94 -31.43
CA ASN A 228 18.76 14.99 -32.82
C ASN A 228 19.35 16.38 -33.20
N HIS A 229 18.83 17.46 -32.62
CA HIS A 229 19.24 18.83 -32.90
C HIS A 229 20.21 19.42 -31.85
N TYR A 230 20.46 18.70 -30.76
CA TYR A 230 21.26 19.20 -29.63
C TYR A 230 22.67 19.67 -30.04
N PRO A 231 23.42 18.97 -30.94
CA PRO A 231 24.75 19.44 -31.37
C PRO A 231 24.72 20.80 -32.08
N GLU A 232 23.62 21.13 -32.76
CA GLU A 232 23.43 22.41 -33.40
C GLU A 232 23.01 23.50 -32.41
N ILE A 233 22.06 23.16 -31.53
CA ILE A 233 21.60 24.02 -30.44
C ILE A 233 22.78 24.43 -29.55
N GLN A 234 23.66 23.51 -29.20
CA GLN A 234 24.82 23.77 -28.37
C GLN A 234 25.82 24.74 -29.02
N ARG A 235 25.92 24.74 -30.35
CA ARG A 235 26.76 25.70 -31.08
C ARG A 235 26.19 27.15 -31.04
N HIS A 236 24.87 27.31 -31.07
CA HIS A 236 24.20 28.60 -31.08
C HIS A 236 23.90 29.14 -29.66
N SER A 237 23.70 28.25 -28.70
CA SER A 237 23.40 28.58 -27.30
C SER A 237 24.22 27.70 -26.33
N PRO A 238 25.54 27.94 -26.25
CA PRO A 238 26.44 27.08 -25.46
C PRO A 238 26.18 27.14 -23.97
N GLU A 239 25.58 28.20 -23.45
CA GLU A 239 25.24 28.41 -22.04
C GLU A 239 23.79 28.07 -21.72
N GLY A 240 22.97 27.72 -22.73
CA GLY A 240 21.56 27.40 -22.56
C GLY A 240 21.37 26.19 -21.63
N LYS A 241 20.54 26.35 -20.61
CA LYS A 241 20.22 25.31 -19.60
C LYS A 241 18.77 24.86 -19.65
N LEU A 242 17.86 25.72 -20.07
CA LEU A 242 16.43 25.44 -20.19
C LEU A 242 16.00 25.53 -21.65
N PHE A 243 15.34 24.47 -22.16
CA PHE A 243 14.83 24.42 -23.52
C PHE A 243 13.33 24.12 -23.52
N ASP A 244 12.58 24.94 -24.25
CA ASP A 244 11.13 24.76 -24.42
C ASP A 244 10.87 23.94 -25.69
N LEU A 245 10.33 22.75 -25.53
CA LEU A 245 10.05 21.76 -26.59
C LEU A 245 8.53 21.59 -26.85
N ARG A 246 7.70 22.46 -26.30
CA ARG A 246 6.24 22.35 -26.43
C ARG A 246 5.75 22.58 -27.85
N LEU A 247 6.50 23.36 -28.63
CA LEU A 247 6.21 23.58 -30.04
C LEU A 247 6.97 22.58 -30.90
N GLU A 248 6.27 21.93 -31.82
CA GLU A 248 6.84 20.85 -32.65
C GLU A 248 7.83 21.37 -33.70
N ASP A 249 7.66 22.62 -34.14
CA ASP A 249 8.40 23.27 -35.23
C ASP A 249 9.64 24.02 -34.77
N ARG A 250 9.83 24.24 -33.46
CA ARG A 250 10.97 24.99 -32.93
C ARG A 250 11.34 24.62 -31.50
N ILE A 251 12.61 24.73 -31.21
CA ILE A 251 13.21 24.63 -29.88
C ILE A 251 13.66 26.01 -29.44
N THR A 252 13.21 26.48 -28.29
CA THR A 252 13.58 27.79 -27.76
C THR A 252 14.46 27.62 -26.53
N ALA A 253 15.70 28.17 -26.59
CA ALA A 253 16.57 28.23 -25.42
C ALA A 253 16.17 29.44 -24.55
N LYS A 254 16.13 29.22 -23.24
CA LYS A 254 16.01 30.27 -22.21
C LYS A 254 17.31 30.32 -21.41
N GLU A 255 17.88 31.47 -21.26
CA GLU A 255 19.04 31.75 -20.40
C GLU A 255 18.64 31.91 -18.95
#